data_da2d918208e763bc4ed6949ebe85d021
#
_entry.id   da2d918208e763bc4ed6949ebe85d021
#
_cell.length_a   1.000
_cell.length_b   1.000
_cell.length_c   1.000
_cell.angle_alpha   90.00
_cell.angle_beta   90.00
_cell.angle_gamma   90.00
#
_symmetry.space_group_name_H-M   'P 1'
#
loop_
_entity.id
_entity.type
_entity.pdbx_description
1 polymer ?
#
loop_
_entity_poly.entity_id
_entity_poly.type
_entity_poly.pdbx_seq_one_letter_code
_entity_poly.pdbx_strand_id
1 'polypeptide(L)'
;MHPQHLRAVRGLVMLVATLIAGHRAQAQVTKLSDLSFGTILTGSTSAVAVTSGNAAEWKAHEGLSVSTSITFSLPTALTRTGGGGTIPLTFCSTCAVYHTNTNNPSGGTTFNPASGTNIAVSIASDIYIWLGASVSPPLNQKAGSYSASVTLTVASLL
;
A
#
# COMPACT_ATOMS: atom_id res chain seq x y z
N MET A 1 25.52 -46.69 -64.57
CA MET A 1 25.27 -45.25 -64.28
C MET A 1 24.15 -45.13 -63.23
N HIS A 2 24.50 -44.80 -61.96
CA HIS A 2 23.58 -44.67 -60.89
C HIS A 2 23.53 -43.20 -60.50
N PRO A 3 22.39 -42.53 -60.45
CA PRO A 3 22.31 -41.17 -59.95
C PRO A 3 22.23 -41.17 -58.41
N GLN A 4 23.13 -40.44 -57.79
CA GLN A 4 23.19 -40.16 -56.38
C GLN A 4 22.06 -39.16 -55.97
N HIS A 5 21.17 -39.58 -55.12
CA HIS A 5 20.15 -38.69 -54.53
C HIS A 5 20.76 -37.87 -53.39
N LEU A 6 20.96 -36.59 -53.63
CA LEU A 6 21.29 -35.59 -52.58
C LEU A 6 20.07 -35.39 -51.68
N ARG A 7 20.14 -35.87 -50.45
CA ARG A 7 19.16 -35.55 -49.41
C ARG A 7 19.56 -34.25 -48.72
N ALA A 8 18.82 -33.18 -48.99
CA ALA A 8 18.93 -31.92 -48.24
C ALA A 8 18.36 -32.10 -46.85
N VAL A 9 19.22 -32.02 -45.83
CA VAL A 9 18.84 -31.96 -44.42
C VAL A 9 18.42 -30.51 -44.12
N ARG A 10 17.11 -30.25 -44.02
CA ARG A 10 16.59 -28.98 -43.52
C ARG A 10 16.72 -28.98 -41.98
N GLY A 11 17.75 -28.32 -41.48
CA GLY A 11 17.87 -28.00 -40.04
C GLY A 11 16.83 -26.95 -39.66
N LEU A 12 15.85 -27.36 -38.86
CA LEU A 12 14.90 -26.45 -38.20
C LEU A 12 15.63 -25.77 -37.02
N VAL A 13 16.04 -24.53 -37.20
CA VAL A 13 16.56 -23.70 -36.11
C VAL A 13 15.35 -23.20 -35.31
N MET A 14 15.09 -23.85 -34.18
CA MET A 14 14.06 -23.41 -33.22
C MET A 14 14.67 -22.28 -32.39
N LEU A 15 14.28 -21.04 -32.68
CA LEU A 15 14.59 -19.86 -31.86
C LEU A 15 13.69 -19.89 -30.62
N VAL A 16 14.20 -20.39 -29.50
CA VAL A 16 13.53 -20.32 -28.20
C VAL A 16 13.69 -18.89 -27.69
N ALA A 17 12.68 -18.03 -27.91
CA ALA A 17 12.59 -16.74 -27.27
C ALA A 17 12.21 -16.97 -25.78
N THR A 18 13.20 -16.93 -24.90
CA THR A 18 12.97 -16.93 -23.45
C THR A 18 12.40 -15.57 -23.07
N LEU A 19 11.08 -15.49 -22.84
CA LEU A 19 10.44 -14.32 -22.24
C LEU A 19 10.93 -14.27 -20.79
N ILE A 20 11.90 -13.41 -20.50
CA ILE A 20 12.25 -13.03 -19.12
C ILE A 20 11.14 -12.09 -18.67
N ALA A 21 10.06 -12.65 -18.11
CA ALA A 21 9.10 -11.87 -17.35
C ALA A 21 9.84 -11.33 -16.12
N GLY A 22 10.19 -10.04 -16.16
CA GLY A 22 10.77 -9.36 -15.01
C GLY A 22 9.79 -9.43 -13.84
N HIS A 23 10.03 -10.33 -12.91
CA HIS A 23 9.34 -10.37 -11.65
C HIS A 23 9.79 -9.13 -10.87
N ARG A 24 8.93 -8.12 -10.81
CA ARG A 24 9.11 -7.03 -9.84
C ARG A 24 9.02 -7.67 -8.47
N ALA A 25 10.11 -7.67 -7.72
CA ALA A 25 10.07 -8.08 -6.33
C ALA A 25 9.15 -7.10 -5.60
N GLN A 26 7.98 -7.57 -5.18
CA GLN A 26 7.11 -6.80 -4.30
C GLN A 26 7.64 -6.95 -2.89
N ALA A 27 7.72 -5.84 -2.16
CA ALA A 27 8.00 -5.87 -0.74
C ALA A 27 6.97 -6.75 -0.03
N GLN A 28 7.43 -7.54 0.94
CA GLN A 28 6.52 -8.27 1.82
C GLN A 28 5.87 -7.28 2.78
N VAL A 29 4.58 -6.98 2.60
CA VAL A 29 3.83 -6.05 3.44
C VAL A 29 2.99 -6.83 4.45
N THR A 30 3.14 -6.50 5.73
CA THR A 30 2.35 -7.03 6.84
C THR A 30 1.61 -5.89 7.53
N LYS A 31 0.29 -6.01 7.69
CA LYS A 31 -0.49 -5.07 8.49
C LYS A 31 -0.32 -5.39 9.98
N LEU A 32 0.04 -4.39 10.79
CA LEU A 32 0.23 -4.52 12.23
C LEU A 32 -0.98 -4.01 13.02
N SER A 33 -1.60 -2.90 12.60
CA SER A 33 -2.81 -2.38 13.23
C SER A 33 -3.78 -1.76 12.22
N ASP A 34 -5.06 -1.69 12.59
CA ASP A 34 -6.10 -0.99 11.84
C ASP A 34 -6.24 0.45 12.35
N LEU A 35 -6.65 1.37 11.44
CA LEU A 35 -7.06 2.70 11.83
C LEU A 35 -8.40 2.63 12.57
N SER A 36 -8.44 3.12 13.80
CA SER A 36 -9.64 3.05 14.65
C SER A 36 -10.00 4.42 15.21
N PHE A 37 -11.24 4.84 14.98
CA PHE A 37 -11.77 6.09 15.55
C PHE A 37 -12.53 5.85 16.86
N GLY A 38 -12.76 4.60 17.26
CA GLY A 38 -13.55 4.26 18.42
C GLY A 38 -15.03 4.68 18.27
N THR A 39 -15.65 5.05 19.38
CA THR A 39 -17.03 5.56 19.40
C THR A 39 -17.05 7.06 19.13
N ILE A 40 -17.81 7.50 18.12
CA ILE A 40 -17.92 8.90 17.70
C ILE A 40 -19.36 9.35 17.84
N LEU A 41 -19.54 10.57 18.38
CA LEU A 41 -20.86 11.21 18.45
C LEU A 41 -21.21 11.86 17.11
N THR A 42 -22.48 11.84 16.75
CA THR A 42 -22.97 12.53 15.55
C THR A 42 -22.74 14.04 15.67
N GLY A 43 -22.40 14.69 14.56
CA GLY A 43 -22.08 16.11 14.51
C GLY A 43 -20.72 16.50 15.09
N SER A 44 -19.90 15.55 15.55
CA SER A 44 -18.55 15.82 16.03
C SER A 44 -17.50 15.31 15.04
N THR A 45 -16.37 16.00 14.93
CA THR A 45 -15.21 15.52 14.18
C THR A 45 -14.29 14.73 15.10
N SER A 46 -13.82 13.58 14.66
CA SER A 46 -12.79 12.80 15.33
C SER A 46 -11.60 12.61 14.41
N ALA A 47 -10.40 12.81 14.94
CA ALA A 47 -9.15 12.63 14.21
C ALA A 47 -8.22 11.65 14.94
N VAL A 48 -7.55 10.81 14.16
CA VAL A 48 -6.50 9.92 14.63
C VAL A 48 -5.18 10.40 14.02
N ALA A 49 -4.29 10.88 14.89
CA ALA A 49 -2.93 11.27 14.47
C ALA A 49 -2.08 10.04 14.15
N VAL A 50 -1.08 10.19 13.28
CA VAL A 50 -0.13 9.12 12.92
C VAL A 50 0.68 8.58 14.11
N THR A 51 0.84 9.38 15.17
CA THR A 51 1.51 9.01 16.42
C THR A 51 0.59 8.36 17.45
N SER A 52 -0.72 8.25 17.13
CA SER A 52 -1.70 7.60 18.00
C SER A 52 -1.56 6.08 17.93
N GLY A 53 -1.77 5.40 19.05
CA GLY A 53 -1.91 3.93 19.07
C GLY A 53 -3.13 3.40 18.30
N ASN A 54 -4.03 4.29 17.84
CA ASN A 54 -5.19 3.97 16.99
C ASN A 54 -4.92 4.23 15.49
N ALA A 55 -3.71 4.68 15.11
CA ALA A 55 -3.32 4.81 13.72
C ALA A 55 -3.20 3.43 13.05
N ALA A 56 -3.48 3.37 11.75
CA ALA A 56 -3.13 2.17 11.01
C ALA A 56 -1.61 2.05 10.90
N GLU A 57 -1.11 0.83 10.98
CA GLU A 57 0.33 0.54 10.91
C GLU A 57 0.59 -0.67 10.02
N TRP A 58 1.62 -0.55 9.19
CA TRP A 58 2.17 -1.63 8.37
C TRP A 58 3.67 -1.70 8.51
N LYS A 59 4.17 -2.90 8.30
CA LYS A 59 5.60 -3.18 8.12
C LYS A 59 5.80 -3.74 6.71
N ALA A 60 6.70 -3.15 5.95
CA ALA A 60 7.19 -3.70 4.69
C ALA A 60 8.64 -4.12 4.85
N HIS A 61 9.03 -5.25 4.24
CA HIS A 61 10.41 -5.70 4.21
C HIS A 61 10.93 -5.64 2.79
N GLU A 62 12.00 -4.87 2.57
CA GLU A 62 12.69 -4.74 1.29
C GLU A 62 13.97 -5.59 1.29
N GLY A 63 14.05 -6.54 0.34
CA GLY A 63 15.20 -7.43 0.24
C GLY A 63 16.40 -6.82 -0.48
N LEU A 64 16.20 -6.27 -1.68
CA LEU A 64 17.30 -5.90 -2.59
C LEU A 64 17.13 -4.51 -3.24
N SER A 65 16.10 -3.73 -2.89
CA SER A 65 15.81 -2.46 -3.54
C SER A 65 16.65 -1.32 -2.96
N VAL A 66 17.08 -0.42 -3.83
CA VAL A 66 17.71 0.85 -3.45
C VAL A 66 16.72 2.01 -3.49
N SER A 67 15.55 1.81 -4.08
CA SER A 67 14.45 2.78 -4.12
C SER A 67 13.12 2.05 -4.05
N THR A 68 12.17 2.61 -3.29
CA THR A 68 10.88 1.99 -3.01
C THR A 68 9.79 3.04 -3.11
N SER A 69 8.71 2.71 -3.81
CA SER A 69 7.49 3.51 -3.88
C SER A 69 6.48 3.04 -2.83
N ILE A 70 5.92 3.98 -2.09
CA ILE A 70 4.85 3.78 -1.11
C ILE A 70 3.61 4.52 -1.61
N THR A 71 2.51 3.81 -1.87
CA THR A 71 1.26 4.39 -2.34
C THR A 71 0.06 3.81 -1.60
N PHE A 72 -1.01 4.59 -1.48
CA PHE A 72 -2.27 4.17 -0.87
C PHE A 72 -3.43 4.25 -1.86
N SER A 73 -4.34 3.29 -1.77
CA SER A 73 -5.71 3.44 -2.26
C SER A 73 -6.60 3.82 -1.08
N LEU A 74 -7.09 5.07 -1.09
CA LEU A 74 -7.78 5.69 0.03
C LEU A 74 -9.29 5.79 -0.24
N PRO A 75 -10.16 5.31 0.67
CA PRO A 75 -11.58 5.54 0.59
C PRO A 75 -11.93 6.99 0.99
N THR A 76 -13.01 7.53 0.44
CA THR A 76 -13.52 8.87 0.78
C THR A 76 -14.57 8.86 1.88
N ALA A 77 -15.06 7.69 2.27
CA ALA A 77 -16.07 7.53 3.30
C ALA A 77 -16.01 6.15 3.95
N LEU A 78 -16.44 6.09 5.21
CA LEU A 78 -16.79 4.85 5.88
C LEU A 78 -18.22 4.48 5.52
N THR A 79 -18.49 3.19 5.29
CA THR A 79 -19.83 2.65 4.97
C THR A 79 -20.38 1.89 6.16
N ARG A 80 -21.65 2.09 6.46
CA ARG A 80 -22.35 1.39 7.55
C ARG A 80 -22.51 -0.08 7.23
N THR A 81 -22.17 -0.95 8.18
CA THR A 81 -22.47 -2.38 8.10
C THR A 81 -23.98 -2.60 8.05
N GLY A 82 -24.45 -3.33 7.03
CA GLY A 82 -25.89 -3.50 6.76
C GLY A 82 -26.53 -2.36 5.95
N GLY A 83 -25.73 -1.41 5.47
CA GLY A 83 -26.17 -0.32 4.58
C GLY A 83 -26.85 0.86 5.28
N GLY A 84 -27.29 1.83 4.47
CA GLY A 84 -28.11 2.96 4.92
C GLY A 84 -27.35 4.12 5.54
N GLY A 85 -26.06 4.32 5.24
CA GLY A 85 -25.32 5.52 5.62
C GLY A 85 -23.83 5.43 5.36
N THR A 86 -23.24 6.62 5.14
CA THR A 86 -21.79 6.79 5.01
C THR A 86 -21.33 7.95 5.90
N ILE A 87 -20.10 7.91 6.36
CA ILE A 87 -19.43 8.98 7.11
C ILE A 87 -18.25 9.46 6.28
N PRO A 88 -18.15 10.77 5.96
CA PRO A 88 -16.98 11.30 5.25
C PRO A 88 -15.68 10.99 5.99
N LEU A 89 -14.68 10.51 5.23
CA LEU A 89 -13.34 10.20 5.70
C LEU A 89 -12.34 11.08 4.95
N THR A 90 -11.47 11.74 5.69
CA THR A 90 -10.51 12.70 5.13
C THR A 90 -9.09 12.35 5.57
N PHE A 91 -8.18 12.40 4.62
CA PHE A 91 -6.75 12.25 4.82
C PHE A 91 -6.05 13.58 4.53
N CYS A 92 -5.28 14.08 5.48
CA CYS A 92 -4.52 15.31 5.31
C CYS A 92 -3.22 15.07 4.54
N SER A 93 -2.58 16.13 4.07
CA SER A 93 -1.31 16.06 3.34
C SER A 93 -0.11 15.55 4.17
N THR A 94 -0.26 15.48 5.49
CA THR A 94 0.75 14.99 6.44
C THR A 94 0.23 13.81 7.28
N CYS A 95 -0.87 13.19 6.85
CA CYS A 95 -1.51 12.08 7.57
C CYS A 95 -0.84 10.72 7.35
N ALA A 96 0.29 10.65 6.66
CA ALA A 96 1.12 9.45 6.59
C ALA A 96 2.54 9.74 7.05
N VAL A 97 3.16 8.75 7.67
CA VAL A 97 4.56 8.77 8.13
C VAL A 97 5.20 7.44 7.76
N TYR A 98 6.45 7.46 7.35
CA TYR A 98 7.27 6.26 7.29
C TYR A 98 8.55 6.43 8.13
N HIS A 99 9.08 5.32 8.62
CA HIS A 99 10.38 5.24 9.28
C HIS A 99 11.10 3.96 8.85
N THR A 100 12.38 4.06 8.49
CA THR A 100 13.19 2.88 8.13
C THR A 100 13.84 2.30 9.38
N ASN A 101 13.73 0.98 9.53
CA ASN A 101 14.35 0.20 10.61
C ASN A 101 13.95 0.60 12.05
N THR A 102 12.92 1.44 12.21
CA THR A 102 12.47 1.87 13.55
C THR A 102 10.94 1.83 13.62
N ASN A 103 10.39 1.02 14.50
CA ASN A 103 8.95 0.96 14.76
C ASN A 103 8.54 2.05 15.76
N ASN A 104 8.64 3.30 15.33
CA ASN A 104 8.18 4.47 16.07
C ASN A 104 7.86 5.59 15.05
N PRO A 105 6.63 6.12 15.02
CA PRO A 105 6.27 7.21 14.12
C PRO A 105 6.93 8.54 14.47
N SER A 106 7.37 8.73 15.72
CA SER A 106 8.08 9.95 16.14
C SER A 106 9.44 10.03 15.47
N GLY A 107 9.71 11.15 14.80
CA GLY A 107 10.95 11.35 14.04
C GLY A 107 10.97 10.71 12.65
N GLY A 108 9.88 10.04 12.25
CA GLY A 108 9.71 9.56 10.89
C GLY A 108 9.46 10.68 9.89
N THR A 109 9.52 10.36 8.61
CA THR A 109 9.27 11.32 7.52
C THR A 109 7.79 11.33 7.16
N THR A 110 7.17 12.51 7.22
CA THR A 110 5.77 12.72 6.83
C THR A 110 5.63 12.81 5.31
N PHE A 111 4.52 12.33 4.77
CA PHE A 111 4.18 12.48 3.37
C PHE A 111 2.66 12.52 3.16
N ASN A 112 2.25 12.97 1.97
CA ASN A 112 0.84 13.01 1.58
C ASN A 112 0.39 11.60 1.13
N PRO A 113 -0.54 10.95 1.85
CA PRO A 113 -0.98 9.62 1.49
C PRO A 113 -1.72 9.56 0.14
N ALA A 114 -2.32 10.67 -0.31
CA ALA A 114 -2.99 10.73 -1.61
C ALA A 114 -2.02 10.75 -2.80
N SER A 115 -0.80 11.26 -2.60
CA SER A 115 0.24 11.31 -3.65
C SER A 115 1.23 10.16 -3.56
N GLY A 116 1.34 9.52 -2.39
CA GLY A 116 2.41 8.58 -2.10
C GLY A 116 3.78 9.23 -1.97
N THR A 117 4.82 8.42 -1.89
CA THR A 117 6.22 8.87 -1.83
C THR A 117 7.17 7.81 -2.37
N ASN A 118 8.33 8.26 -2.88
CA ASN A 118 9.45 7.39 -3.20
C ASN A 118 10.56 7.61 -2.18
N ILE A 119 11.12 6.53 -1.69
CA ILE A 119 12.15 6.56 -0.66
C ILE A 119 13.38 5.76 -1.09
N ALA A 120 14.56 6.21 -0.70
CA ALA A 120 15.77 5.42 -0.79
C ALA A 120 15.86 4.51 0.44
N VAL A 121 16.09 3.22 0.23
CA VAL A 121 16.23 2.24 1.29
C VAL A 121 17.51 1.44 1.11
N SER A 122 18.13 1.05 2.21
CA SER A 122 19.24 0.11 2.19
C SER A 122 18.75 -1.31 1.94
N ILE A 123 19.64 -2.18 1.46
CA ILE A 123 19.35 -3.60 1.31
C ILE A 123 18.93 -4.20 2.65
N ALA A 124 17.94 -5.07 2.63
CA ALA A 124 17.38 -5.77 3.80
C ALA A 124 16.84 -4.80 4.88
N SER A 125 16.12 -3.75 4.47
CA SER A 125 15.51 -2.78 5.38
C SER A 125 14.05 -3.11 5.68
N ASP A 126 13.66 -2.87 6.92
CA ASP A 126 12.26 -2.78 7.33
C ASP A 126 11.78 -1.34 7.17
N ILE A 127 10.58 -1.17 6.62
CA ILE A 127 9.90 0.12 6.50
C ILE A 127 8.61 0.03 7.31
N TYR A 128 8.50 0.86 8.33
CA TYR A 128 7.27 1.02 9.10
C TYR A 128 6.50 2.22 8.56
N ILE A 129 5.19 2.06 8.37
CA ILE A 129 4.33 3.05 7.73
C ILE A 129 3.08 3.21 8.57
N TRP A 130 2.76 4.46 8.95
CA TRP A 130 1.57 4.81 9.73
C TRP A 130 0.66 5.71 8.92
N LEU A 131 -0.64 5.55 9.15
CA LEU A 131 -1.68 6.36 8.51
C LEU A 131 -2.69 6.81 9.54
N GLY A 132 -2.89 8.11 9.61
CA GLY A 132 -3.96 8.75 10.35
C GLY A 132 -5.04 9.30 9.42
N ALA A 133 -6.17 9.67 9.97
CA ALA A 133 -7.26 10.30 9.23
C ALA A 133 -8.23 11.01 10.17
N SER A 134 -9.24 11.70 9.61
CA SER A 134 -10.35 12.29 10.34
C SER A 134 -11.69 11.90 9.74
N VAL A 135 -12.71 11.83 10.59
CA VAL A 135 -14.09 11.54 10.23
C VAL A 135 -15.01 12.60 10.80
N SER A 136 -16.09 12.92 10.08
CA SER A 136 -17.06 13.94 10.47
C SER A 136 -18.48 13.44 10.22
N PRO A 137 -19.06 12.63 11.13
CA PRO A 137 -20.41 12.15 10.98
C PRO A 137 -21.41 13.33 11.08
N PRO A 138 -22.39 13.45 10.16
CA PRO A 138 -23.41 14.46 10.23
C PRO A 138 -24.34 14.26 11.44
N LEU A 139 -25.08 15.31 11.85
CA LEU A 139 -25.97 15.28 13.03
C LEU A 139 -27.03 14.17 12.95
N ASN A 140 -27.51 13.86 11.75
CA ASN A 140 -28.54 12.84 11.51
C ASN A 140 -27.94 11.46 11.15
N GLN A 141 -26.67 11.22 11.46
CA GLN A 141 -26.01 9.95 11.16
C GLN A 141 -26.67 8.82 11.93
N LYS A 142 -27.02 7.73 11.24
CA LYS A 142 -27.57 6.51 11.87
C LYS A 142 -26.52 5.84 12.74
N ALA A 143 -26.92 5.40 13.93
CA ALA A 143 -26.06 4.60 14.79
C ALA A 143 -25.69 3.26 14.13
N GLY A 144 -24.51 2.74 14.42
CA GLY A 144 -24.03 1.45 13.91
C GLY A 144 -22.53 1.42 13.71
N SER A 145 -22.04 0.30 13.22
CA SER A 145 -20.63 0.12 12.87
C SER A 145 -20.38 0.61 11.44
N TYR A 146 -19.28 1.32 11.25
CA TYR A 146 -18.85 1.88 9.97
C TYR A 146 -17.43 1.44 9.67
N SER A 147 -17.17 1.07 8.43
CA SER A 147 -15.84 0.61 7.98
C SER A 147 -15.55 1.01 6.55
N ALA A 148 -14.27 1.02 6.21
CA ALA A 148 -13.77 1.12 4.84
C ALA A 148 -12.42 0.41 4.75
N SER A 149 -12.01 0.05 3.53
CA SER A 149 -10.72 -0.58 3.29
C SER A 149 -9.71 0.45 2.78
N VAL A 150 -8.52 0.43 3.35
CA VAL A 150 -7.33 1.11 2.85
C VAL A 150 -6.38 0.04 2.33
N THR A 151 -5.86 0.24 1.12
CA THR A 151 -4.85 -0.65 0.55
C THR A 151 -3.53 0.11 0.47
N LEU A 152 -2.48 -0.45 1.08
CA LEU A 152 -1.10 0.00 0.94
C LEU A 152 -0.41 -0.85 -0.14
N THR A 153 0.28 -0.17 -1.05
CA THR A 153 1.18 -0.80 -2.03
C THR A 153 2.59 -0.30 -1.80
N VAL A 154 3.51 -1.22 -1.61
CA VAL A 154 4.96 -0.95 -1.53
C VAL A 154 5.62 -1.69 -2.67
N ALA A 155 6.31 -0.97 -3.54
CA ALA A 155 6.90 -1.52 -4.76
C ALA A 155 8.35 -1.09 -4.91
N SER A 156 9.23 -2.06 -5.14
CA SER A 156 10.64 -1.80 -5.45
C SER A 156 10.77 -1.14 -6.82
N LEU A 157 11.54 -0.07 -6.87
CA LEU A 157 11.92 0.65 -8.10
C LEU A 157 13.35 0.22 -8.46
N LEU A 158 13.47 -0.52 -9.56
CA LEU A 158 14.74 -1.01 -10.13
C LEU A 158 15.30 -0.01 -11.13
#